data_a30de7d4a3de9043666fd9ed1b21c9e4
#
_entry.id   a30de7d4a3de9043666fd9ed1b21c9e4
#
_cell.length_a   1.000
_cell.length_b   1.000
_cell.length_c   1.000
_cell.angle_alpha   90.00
_cell.angle_beta   90.00
_cell.angle_gamma   90.00
#
_symmetry.space_group_name_H-M   'P 1'
#
loop_
_entity.id
_entity.type
_entity.pdbx_description
1 polymer ?
#
loop_
_entity_poly.entity_id
_entity_poly.type
_entity_poly.pdbx_seq_one_letter_code
_entity_poly.pdbx_strand_id
1 'polypeptide(L)'
;WFSDDDRASYERAERAFADLVRTVDPDDPWSHPDAERLDRLSVGQWLREVGATPNVVRARDIAMLALAAESVERTSLLSDLRKEAVTGTAGFYDYDVWEVSRVDEGSATVAVRMADELGHRVTLGAVVERITLSPHGCTVTLRSGEQFTAAAVISTIPAGPLRSIRIDGLSDARRTSLDRQRHALTSKVTVAYSDSFWAADGLNGTAYAEVGMLGGTWVQRDGILSALVPPERQSTFQATSPERLQAELFDELESAFGPHARDAQSLAVRRWATDPFTLGYITSWRPGDVMGVGPLHGTHEPPFYVAGSDQWVCGYMEGAVRTGRAAAAAALAQGR
;
A
#
# COMPACT_ATOMS: atom_id res chain seq x y z
N TRP A 1 -0.93 -13.01 -26.03
CA TRP A 1 0.33 -12.45 -26.55
C TRP A 1 1.57 -13.14 -25.95
N PHE A 2 1.42 -14.04 -24.98
CA PHE A 2 2.50 -14.91 -24.50
C PHE A 2 2.72 -16.06 -25.46
N SER A 3 3.95 -16.22 -25.91
CA SER A 3 4.43 -17.41 -26.60
C SER A 3 4.66 -18.57 -25.59
N ASP A 4 4.90 -19.77 -26.10
CA ASP A 4 5.27 -20.90 -25.22
C ASP A 4 6.62 -20.64 -24.52
N ASP A 5 7.56 -19.93 -25.18
CA ASP A 5 8.81 -19.50 -24.55
C ASP A 5 8.57 -18.49 -23.42
N ASP A 6 7.65 -17.55 -23.59
CA ASP A 6 7.26 -16.61 -22.52
C ASP A 6 6.66 -17.35 -21.33
N ARG A 7 5.79 -18.36 -21.56
CA ARG A 7 5.21 -19.18 -20.48
C ARG A 7 6.29 -19.93 -19.73
N ALA A 8 7.16 -20.61 -20.45
CA ALA A 8 8.28 -21.34 -19.85
C ALA A 8 9.23 -20.39 -19.08
N SER A 9 9.45 -19.19 -19.62
CA SER A 9 10.25 -18.15 -18.98
C SER A 9 9.59 -17.63 -17.70
N TYR A 10 8.27 -17.37 -17.72
CA TYR A 10 7.51 -16.97 -16.54
C TYR A 10 7.61 -18.01 -15.43
N GLU A 11 7.36 -19.28 -15.73
CA GLU A 11 7.44 -20.37 -14.77
C GLU A 11 8.84 -20.53 -14.16
N ARG A 12 9.90 -20.35 -14.97
CA ARG A 12 11.28 -20.37 -14.45
C ARG A 12 11.54 -19.23 -13.49
N ALA A 13 11.13 -18.00 -13.86
CA ALA A 13 11.30 -16.83 -13.02
C ALA A 13 10.49 -16.94 -11.72
N GLU A 14 9.25 -17.43 -11.80
CA GLU A 14 8.39 -17.63 -10.63
C GLU A 14 8.97 -18.67 -9.67
N ARG A 15 9.48 -19.80 -10.17
CA ARG A 15 10.17 -20.78 -9.32
C ARG A 15 11.41 -20.20 -8.65
N ALA A 16 12.22 -19.44 -9.40
CA ALA A 16 13.41 -18.78 -8.83
C ALA A 16 13.04 -17.74 -7.77
N PHE A 17 11.94 -17.02 -7.96
CA PHE A 17 11.39 -16.09 -6.98
C PHE A 17 10.94 -16.83 -5.71
N ALA A 18 10.16 -17.90 -5.85
CA ALA A 18 9.69 -18.72 -4.74
C ALA A 18 10.86 -19.35 -3.94
N ASP A 19 11.96 -19.72 -4.61
CA ASP A 19 13.16 -20.22 -3.94
C ASP A 19 13.80 -19.12 -3.08
N LEU A 20 13.86 -17.89 -3.54
CA LEU A 20 14.37 -16.75 -2.76
C LEU A 20 13.41 -16.38 -1.61
N VAL A 21 12.10 -16.38 -1.83
CA VAL A 21 11.10 -16.11 -0.80
C VAL A 21 11.34 -16.96 0.45
N ARG A 22 11.64 -18.25 0.26
CA ARG A 22 11.91 -19.19 1.37
C ARG A 22 13.16 -18.88 2.18
N THR A 23 14.04 -18.02 1.69
CA THR A 23 15.28 -17.65 2.39
C THR A 23 15.13 -16.38 3.23
N VAL A 24 14.05 -15.62 3.04
CA VAL A 24 13.83 -14.33 3.69
C VAL A 24 12.96 -14.50 4.95
N ASP A 25 13.49 -14.04 6.09
CA ASP A 25 12.66 -13.84 7.28
C ASP A 25 11.88 -12.51 7.12
N PRO A 26 10.54 -12.55 7.06
CA PRO A 26 9.76 -11.33 6.87
C PRO A 26 9.84 -10.35 8.05
N ASP A 27 10.16 -10.84 9.26
CA ASP A 27 10.30 -10.02 10.46
C ASP A 27 11.73 -9.47 10.63
N ASP A 28 12.73 -10.15 10.03
CA ASP A 28 14.13 -9.70 10.04
C ASP A 28 14.82 -9.85 8.66
N PRO A 29 14.33 -9.15 7.62
CA PRO A 29 14.93 -9.24 6.28
C PRO A 29 16.36 -8.68 6.23
N TRP A 30 16.77 -7.90 7.24
CA TRP A 30 18.10 -7.28 7.33
C TRP A 30 19.19 -8.30 7.66
N SER A 31 18.84 -9.41 8.31
CA SER A 31 19.78 -10.50 8.67
C SER A 31 20.10 -11.43 7.49
N HIS A 32 19.38 -11.33 6.35
CA HIS A 32 19.67 -12.16 5.19
C HIS A 32 21.09 -11.91 4.68
N PRO A 33 21.89 -12.95 4.37
CA PRO A 33 23.30 -12.80 3.97
C PRO A 33 23.50 -11.86 2.77
N ASP A 34 22.55 -11.85 1.84
CA ASP A 34 22.56 -11.02 0.63
C ASP A 34 21.61 -9.82 0.72
N ALA A 35 21.15 -9.40 1.91
CA ALA A 35 20.14 -8.35 2.07
C ALA A 35 20.46 -7.08 1.28
N GLU A 36 21.70 -6.57 1.38
CA GLU A 36 22.10 -5.37 0.65
C GLU A 36 22.01 -5.53 -0.87
N ARG A 37 22.41 -6.69 -1.42
CA ARG A 37 22.33 -6.94 -2.86
C ARG A 37 20.88 -7.03 -3.30
N LEU A 38 20.07 -7.81 -2.58
CA LEU A 38 18.66 -8.02 -2.90
C LEU A 38 17.85 -6.71 -2.79
N ASP A 39 18.18 -5.85 -1.82
CA ASP A 39 17.51 -4.56 -1.67
C ASP A 39 17.93 -3.55 -2.76
N ARG A 40 19.19 -3.59 -3.23
CA ARG A 40 19.66 -2.70 -4.30
C ARG A 40 19.12 -3.07 -5.67
N LEU A 41 18.76 -4.34 -5.89
CA LEU A 41 18.15 -4.79 -7.14
C LEU A 41 16.68 -4.37 -7.19
N SER A 42 16.26 -3.86 -8.35
CA SER A 42 14.84 -3.82 -8.65
C SER A 42 14.33 -5.21 -9.08
N VAL A 43 13.04 -5.43 -8.90
CA VAL A 43 12.38 -6.65 -9.40
C VAL A 43 12.64 -6.82 -10.91
N GLY A 44 12.57 -5.73 -11.70
CA GLY A 44 12.82 -5.76 -13.14
C GLY A 44 14.27 -6.13 -13.50
N GLN A 45 15.25 -5.60 -12.74
CA GLN A 45 16.66 -6.00 -12.93
C GLN A 45 16.86 -7.49 -12.63
N TRP A 46 16.31 -7.97 -11.52
CA TRP A 46 16.42 -9.38 -11.15
C TRP A 46 15.74 -10.30 -12.18
N LEU A 47 14.54 -9.95 -12.68
CA LEU A 47 13.87 -10.72 -13.73
C LEU A 47 14.78 -10.91 -14.95
N ARG A 48 15.50 -9.85 -15.36
CA ARG A 48 16.48 -9.97 -16.47
C ARG A 48 17.69 -10.84 -16.10
N GLU A 49 18.19 -10.74 -14.86
CA GLU A 49 19.29 -11.59 -14.38
C GLU A 49 18.95 -13.09 -14.45
N VAL A 50 17.70 -13.47 -14.13
CA VAL A 50 17.23 -14.86 -14.21
C VAL A 50 16.78 -15.27 -15.62
N GLY A 51 16.98 -14.40 -16.61
CA GLY A 51 16.69 -14.70 -18.02
C GLY A 51 15.22 -14.63 -18.39
N ALA A 52 14.43 -13.82 -17.70
CA ALA A 52 13.05 -13.55 -18.07
C ALA A 52 12.98 -12.84 -19.44
N THR A 53 12.05 -13.28 -20.30
CA THR A 53 11.81 -12.60 -21.58
C THR A 53 11.28 -11.18 -21.38
N PRO A 54 11.46 -10.28 -22.36
CA PRO A 54 10.91 -8.93 -22.28
C PRO A 54 9.39 -8.91 -22.01
N ASN A 55 8.63 -9.87 -22.57
CA ASN A 55 7.19 -10.00 -22.35
C ASN A 55 6.86 -10.37 -20.91
N VAL A 56 7.67 -11.22 -20.27
CA VAL A 56 7.49 -11.57 -18.84
C VAL A 56 7.76 -10.38 -17.94
N VAL A 57 8.85 -9.62 -18.19
CA VAL A 57 9.15 -8.39 -17.45
C VAL A 57 7.99 -7.39 -17.60
N ARG A 58 7.50 -7.17 -18.82
CA ARG A 58 6.39 -6.28 -19.12
C ARG A 58 5.09 -6.71 -18.43
N ALA A 59 4.76 -8.01 -18.48
CA ALA A 59 3.56 -8.53 -17.81
C ALA A 59 3.61 -8.34 -16.31
N ARG A 60 4.77 -8.59 -15.71
CA ARG A 60 4.97 -8.37 -14.26
C ARG A 60 4.85 -6.89 -13.89
N ASP A 61 5.38 -6.00 -14.74
CA ASP A 61 5.27 -4.54 -14.54
C ASP A 61 3.81 -4.08 -14.57
N ILE A 62 3.05 -4.48 -15.59
CA ILE A 62 1.62 -4.16 -15.72
C ILE A 62 0.84 -4.68 -14.50
N ALA A 63 1.11 -5.91 -14.05
CA ALA A 63 0.44 -6.48 -12.89
C ALA A 63 0.73 -5.70 -11.60
N MET A 64 1.98 -5.29 -11.38
CA MET A 64 2.34 -4.47 -10.21
C MET A 64 1.71 -3.07 -10.26
N LEU A 65 1.72 -2.43 -11.43
CA LEU A 65 1.07 -1.13 -11.62
C LEU A 65 -0.44 -1.19 -11.42
N ALA A 66 -1.10 -2.27 -11.83
CA ALA A 66 -2.52 -2.49 -11.60
C ALA A 66 -2.88 -2.62 -10.11
N LEU A 67 -1.97 -3.16 -9.31
CA LEU A 67 -2.09 -3.22 -7.84
C LEU A 67 -1.70 -1.90 -7.16
N ALA A 68 -1.46 -0.84 -7.93
CA ALA A 68 -1.01 0.48 -7.47
C ALA A 68 0.31 0.45 -6.68
N ALA A 69 1.14 -0.54 -6.95
CA ALA A 69 2.51 -0.54 -6.51
C ALA A 69 3.38 0.34 -7.43
N GLU A 70 4.64 0.47 -7.11
CA GLU A 70 5.62 1.03 -8.02
C GLU A 70 5.87 0.04 -9.18
N SER A 71 6.38 0.53 -10.31
CA SER A 71 6.88 -0.29 -11.41
C SER A 71 7.92 -1.32 -10.91
N VAL A 72 8.02 -2.48 -11.59
CA VAL A 72 9.09 -3.46 -11.32
C VAL A 72 10.49 -2.85 -11.37
N GLU A 73 10.68 -1.77 -12.12
CA GLU A 73 11.95 -1.06 -12.22
C GLU A 73 12.27 -0.22 -10.97
N ARG A 74 11.28 0.03 -10.14
CA ARG A 74 11.38 0.92 -8.97
C ARG A 74 11.07 0.23 -7.65
N THR A 75 10.71 -1.05 -7.68
CA THR A 75 10.42 -1.85 -6.49
C THR A 75 11.65 -2.65 -6.09
N SER A 76 12.08 -2.57 -4.83
CA SER A 76 13.14 -3.40 -4.27
C SER A 76 12.75 -4.88 -4.34
N LEU A 77 13.66 -5.72 -4.83
CA LEU A 77 13.47 -7.18 -4.84
C LEU A 77 13.28 -7.70 -3.40
N LEU A 78 14.11 -7.25 -2.46
CA LEU A 78 14.00 -7.68 -1.06
C LEU A 78 12.64 -7.36 -0.46
N SER A 79 12.05 -6.22 -0.80
CA SER A 79 10.73 -5.84 -0.30
C SER A 79 9.62 -6.75 -0.84
N ASP A 80 9.70 -7.14 -2.12
CA ASP A 80 8.72 -8.03 -2.75
C ASP A 80 8.86 -9.46 -2.21
N LEU A 81 10.10 -9.94 -2.04
CA LEU A 81 10.40 -11.22 -1.38
C LEU A 81 9.88 -11.24 0.07
N ARG A 82 10.14 -10.18 0.84
CA ARG A 82 9.67 -10.03 2.23
C ARG A 82 8.16 -10.13 2.34
N LYS A 83 7.45 -9.47 1.42
CA LYS A 83 5.99 -9.48 1.37
C LYS A 83 5.46 -10.91 1.17
N GLU A 84 5.97 -11.63 0.17
CA GLU A 84 5.50 -12.98 -0.12
C GLU A 84 5.94 -14.00 0.95
N ALA A 85 7.05 -13.76 1.65
CA ALA A 85 7.52 -14.60 2.75
C ALA A 85 6.54 -14.64 3.95
N VAL A 86 5.73 -13.60 4.15
CA VAL A 86 4.69 -13.56 5.21
C VAL A 86 3.66 -14.67 5.05
N THR A 87 3.29 -14.99 3.83
CA THR A 87 2.25 -15.98 3.51
C THR A 87 2.83 -17.33 3.17
N GLY A 88 4.14 -17.39 2.86
CA GLY A 88 4.81 -18.60 2.39
C GLY A 88 4.31 -19.05 1.01
N THR A 89 3.76 -18.13 0.22
CA THR A 89 3.26 -18.43 -1.13
C THR A 89 4.38 -18.85 -2.07
N ALA A 90 4.04 -19.63 -3.07
CA ALA A 90 4.99 -20.24 -3.99
C ALA A 90 5.13 -19.49 -5.32
N GLY A 91 4.64 -18.23 -5.40
CA GLY A 91 4.59 -17.46 -6.63
C GLY A 91 4.81 -15.97 -6.43
N PHE A 92 4.66 -15.21 -7.51
CA PHE A 92 4.83 -13.76 -7.49
C PHE A 92 3.74 -13.01 -6.70
N TYR A 93 2.53 -13.53 -6.71
CA TYR A 93 1.38 -13.00 -5.97
C TYR A 93 0.24 -14.03 -5.99
N ASP A 94 -0.30 -14.32 -4.82
CA ASP A 94 -1.39 -15.26 -4.66
C ASP A 94 -2.68 -14.54 -4.22
N TYR A 95 -3.60 -14.32 -5.16
CA TYR A 95 -4.89 -13.69 -4.89
C TYR A 95 -5.73 -14.47 -3.89
N ASP A 96 -5.64 -15.81 -3.91
CA ASP A 96 -6.39 -16.68 -3.01
C ASP A 96 -5.88 -16.63 -1.57
N VAL A 97 -4.73 -16.01 -1.35
CA VAL A 97 -4.18 -15.74 -0.01
C VAL A 97 -4.36 -14.28 0.37
N TRP A 98 -3.99 -13.35 -0.53
CA TRP A 98 -3.98 -11.92 -0.20
C TRP A 98 -5.36 -11.26 -0.25
N GLU A 99 -6.25 -11.72 -1.16
CA GLU A 99 -7.53 -11.06 -1.47
C GLU A 99 -8.75 -11.97 -1.20
N VAL A 100 -8.58 -13.04 -0.43
CA VAL A 100 -9.59 -14.09 -0.21
C VAL A 100 -10.85 -13.61 0.50
N SER A 101 -10.74 -12.59 1.36
CA SER A 101 -11.84 -12.09 2.18
C SER A 101 -12.06 -10.60 2.01
N ARG A 102 -13.31 -10.19 2.09
CA ARG A 102 -13.74 -8.78 2.06
C ARG A 102 -14.71 -8.50 3.19
N VAL A 103 -14.74 -7.25 3.67
CA VAL A 103 -15.77 -6.79 4.60
C VAL A 103 -17.03 -6.47 3.79
N ASP A 104 -18.12 -7.14 4.06
CA ASP A 104 -19.35 -7.11 3.26
C ASP A 104 -19.95 -5.71 3.17
N GLU A 105 -20.03 -5.00 4.32
CA GLU A 105 -20.52 -3.61 4.37
C GLU A 105 -19.44 -2.55 4.01
N GLY A 106 -18.25 -2.99 3.59
CA GLY A 106 -17.11 -2.12 3.28
C GLY A 106 -16.14 -1.97 4.46
N SER A 107 -14.85 -1.83 4.16
CA SER A 107 -13.77 -1.82 5.15
C SER A 107 -13.88 -0.68 6.18
N ALA A 108 -14.50 0.46 5.82
CA ALA A 108 -14.71 1.58 6.75
C ALA A 108 -15.60 1.21 7.94
N THR A 109 -16.51 0.23 7.77
CA THR A 109 -17.43 -0.23 8.83
C THR A 109 -16.70 -0.74 10.05
N VAL A 110 -15.53 -1.38 9.87
CA VAL A 110 -14.71 -1.84 10.99
C VAL A 110 -14.28 -0.66 11.87
N ALA A 111 -13.73 0.39 11.27
CA ALA A 111 -13.28 1.59 11.99
C ALA A 111 -14.46 2.35 12.64
N VAL A 112 -15.59 2.44 11.93
CA VAL A 112 -16.80 3.10 12.45
C VAL A 112 -17.31 2.37 13.69
N ARG A 113 -17.49 1.04 13.64
CA ARG A 113 -17.95 0.24 14.80
C ARG A 113 -16.99 0.34 15.98
N MET A 114 -15.68 0.31 15.75
CA MET A 114 -14.69 0.51 16.81
C MET A 114 -14.80 1.92 17.43
N ALA A 115 -15.02 2.96 16.61
CA ALA A 115 -15.20 4.32 17.11
C ALA A 115 -16.48 4.47 17.93
N ASP A 116 -17.57 3.82 17.51
CA ASP A 116 -18.84 3.81 18.24
C ASP A 116 -18.71 3.15 19.63
N GLU A 117 -17.97 2.03 19.72
CA GLU A 117 -17.67 1.37 20.99
C GLU A 117 -16.79 2.22 21.91
N LEU A 118 -15.86 3.00 21.35
CA LEU A 118 -15.01 3.90 22.11
C LEU A 118 -15.74 5.17 22.55
N GLY A 119 -16.76 5.59 21.81
CA GLY A 119 -17.63 6.72 22.11
C GLY A 119 -16.85 8.02 22.34
N HIS A 120 -17.05 8.65 23.48
CA HIS A 120 -16.43 9.95 23.85
C HIS A 120 -14.88 9.93 23.91
N ARG A 121 -14.25 8.78 23.83
CA ARG A 121 -12.79 8.65 23.75
C ARG A 121 -12.24 8.96 22.35
N VAL A 122 -13.11 9.07 21.36
CA VAL A 122 -12.75 9.47 19.98
C VAL A 122 -13.03 10.95 19.81
N THR A 123 -11.99 11.72 19.49
CA THR A 123 -12.11 13.16 19.19
C THR A 123 -11.81 13.38 17.71
N LEU A 124 -12.83 13.72 16.94
CA LEU A 124 -12.68 14.04 15.51
C LEU A 124 -12.25 15.50 15.33
N GLY A 125 -11.63 15.80 14.17
CA GLY A 125 -11.14 17.15 13.85
C GLY A 125 -9.89 17.56 14.65
N ALA A 126 -9.32 16.68 15.46
CA ALA A 126 -8.15 16.92 16.30
C ALA A 126 -6.86 16.73 15.50
N VAL A 127 -6.47 17.73 14.71
CA VAL A 127 -5.28 17.67 13.85
C VAL A 127 -4.03 17.88 14.70
N VAL A 128 -3.22 16.83 14.83
CA VAL A 128 -1.94 16.88 15.56
C VAL A 128 -0.90 17.66 14.77
N GLU A 129 -0.24 18.61 15.42
CA GLU A 129 0.84 19.43 14.86
C GLU A 129 2.20 19.09 15.47
N ARG A 130 2.22 18.78 16.78
CA ARG A 130 3.46 18.51 17.52
C ARG A 130 3.28 17.42 18.55
N ILE A 131 4.31 16.63 18.75
CA ILE A 131 4.46 15.68 19.86
C ILE A 131 5.77 16.02 20.57
N THR A 132 5.72 16.25 21.87
CA THR A 132 6.90 16.49 22.70
C THR A 132 7.07 15.31 23.67
N LEU A 133 8.21 14.62 23.58
CA LEU A 133 8.52 13.46 24.40
C LEU A 133 9.39 13.86 25.60
N SER A 134 9.17 13.21 26.73
CA SER A 134 9.98 13.35 27.95
C SER A 134 10.14 11.98 28.63
N PRO A 135 11.08 11.82 29.59
CA PRO A 135 11.21 10.58 30.36
C PRO A 135 9.93 10.17 31.14
N HIS A 136 9.02 11.10 31.35
CA HIS A 136 7.82 10.88 32.18
C HIS A 136 6.51 10.82 31.37
N GLY A 137 6.59 10.85 30.03
CA GLY A 137 5.42 10.81 29.15
C GLY A 137 5.55 11.76 27.95
N CYS A 138 4.43 12.18 27.43
CA CYS A 138 4.38 13.00 26.22
C CYS A 138 3.30 14.08 26.31
N THR A 139 3.47 15.14 25.51
CA THR A 139 2.47 16.17 25.24
C THR A 139 2.18 16.17 23.75
N VAL A 140 0.90 15.99 23.39
CA VAL A 140 0.41 16.11 22.02
C VAL A 140 -0.26 17.47 21.87
N THR A 141 0.22 18.29 20.94
CA THR A 141 -0.33 19.63 20.65
C THR A 141 -1.07 19.57 19.31
N LEU A 142 -2.32 20.03 19.34
CA LEU A 142 -3.14 20.15 18.14
C LEU A 142 -2.87 21.47 17.42
N ARG A 143 -3.23 21.55 16.14
CA ARG A 143 -3.19 22.80 15.36
C ARG A 143 -4.05 23.91 15.95
N SER A 144 -5.09 23.56 16.72
CA SER A 144 -5.92 24.52 17.49
C SER A 144 -5.19 25.18 18.67
N GLY A 145 -4.04 24.64 19.08
CA GLY A 145 -3.31 25.01 20.29
C GLY A 145 -3.71 24.18 21.52
N GLU A 146 -4.75 23.37 21.45
CA GLU A 146 -5.13 22.45 22.52
C GLU A 146 -4.03 21.40 22.76
N GLN A 147 -3.86 20.99 24.03
CA GLN A 147 -2.82 20.04 24.43
C GLN A 147 -3.38 18.88 25.24
N PHE A 148 -2.86 17.70 24.97
CA PHE A 148 -3.12 16.48 25.73
C PHE A 148 -1.79 15.95 26.30
N THR A 149 -1.80 15.61 27.59
CA THR A 149 -0.66 14.95 28.25
C THR A 149 -1.01 13.49 28.52
N ALA A 150 -0.05 12.61 28.32
CA ALA A 150 -0.22 11.18 28.52
C ALA A 150 1.11 10.52 28.92
N ALA A 151 1.02 9.33 29.53
CA ALA A 151 2.19 8.51 29.81
C ALA A 151 2.86 7.95 28.53
N ALA A 152 2.07 7.76 27.46
CA ALA A 152 2.52 7.24 26.19
C ALA A 152 1.66 7.79 25.05
N VAL A 153 2.24 7.83 23.85
CA VAL A 153 1.53 8.11 22.59
C VAL A 153 1.78 6.99 21.60
N ILE A 154 0.70 6.49 20.98
CA ILE A 154 0.75 5.53 19.88
C ILE A 154 0.37 6.27 18.60
N SER A 155 1.33 6.46 17.70
CA SER A 155 1.08 7.05 16.39
C SER A 155 0.65 5.97 15.41
N THR A 156 -0.56 6.13 14.85
CA THR A 156 -1.07 5.31 13.74
C THR A 156 -1.15 6.11 12.45
N ILE A 157 -0.49 7.28 12.43
CA ILE A 157 -0.49 8.21 11.32
C ILE A 157 0.38 7.65 10.20
N PRO A 158 -0.11 7.63 8.94
CA PRO A 158 0.66 7.16 7.80
C PRO A 158 1.99 7.90 7.62
N ALA A 159 3.00 7.21 7.09
CA ALA A 159 4.37 7.73 6.95
C ALA A 159 4.44 9.09 6.23
N GLY A 160 3.60 9.31 5.22
CA GLY A 160 3.52 10.58 4.50
C GLY A 160 3.18 11.77 5.41
N PRO A 161 1.98 11.80 6.00
CA PRO A 161 1.55 12.85 6.94
C PRO A 161 2.41 12.94 8.20
N LEU A 162 2.94 11.82 8.71
CA LEU A 162 3.76 11.81 9.92
C LEU A 162 4.99 12.72 9.80
N ARG A 163 5.57 12.83 8.60
CA ARG A 163 6.71 13.74 8.34
C ARG A 163 6.39 15.23 8.54
N SER A 164 5.11 15.61 8.46
CA SER A 164 4.69 17.00 8.73
C SER A 164 4.46 17.30 10.21
N ILE A 165 4.48 16.28 11.06
CA ILE A 165 4.31 16.42 12.51
C ILE A 165 5.69 16.57 13.16
N ARG A 166 5.87 17.65 13.92
CA ARG A 166 7.10 17.84 14.70
C ARG A 166 7.10 16.91 15.91
N ILE A 167 8.11 16.04 16.01
CA ILE A 167 8.28 15.15 17.15
C ILE A 167 9.59 15.52 17.86
N ASP A 168 9.49 16.20 18.98
CA ASP A 168 10.64 16.60 19.79
C ASP A 168 10.99 15.48 20.81
N GLY A 169 12.28 15.17 20.94
CA GLY A 169 12.77 14.13 21.87
C GLY A 169 12.93 12.75 21.25
N LEU A 170 12.60 12.56 19.97
CA LEU A 170 12.86 11.33 19.24
C LEU A 170 14.34 11.24 18.84
N SER A 171 14.96 10.05 18.92
CA SER A 171 16.34 9.86 18.47
C SER A 171 16.50 10.12 16.97
N ASP A 172 17.68 10.56 16.54
CA ASP A 172 17.98 10.81 15.14
C ASP A 172 17.88 9.53 14.29
N ALA A 173 18.27 8.39 14.85
CA ALA A 173 18.16 7.08 14.19
C ALA A 173 16.69 6.73 13.93
N ARG A 174 15.83 6.92 14.93
CA ARG A 174 14.41 6.65 14.79
C ARG A 174 13.74 7.61 13.81
N ARG A 175 14.06 8.89 13.89
CA ARG A 175 13.59 9.90 12.95
C ARG A 175 13.97 9.53 11.52
N THR A 176 15.23 9.18 11.28
CA THR A 176 15.72 8.77 9.96
C THR A 176 14.97 7.56 9.43
N SER A 177 14.72 6.55 10.26
CA SER A 177 13.95 5.37 9.89
C SER A 177 12.51 5.73 9.45
N LEU A 178 11.82 6.59 10.21
CA LEU A 178 10.47 7.05 9.86
C LEU A 178 10.45 7.91 8.59
N ASP A 179 11.41 8.81 8.42
CA ASP A 179 11.49 9.73 7.28
C ASP A 179 11.78 9.00 5.97
N ARG A 180 12.38 7.82 6.02
CA ARG A 180 12.67 6.99 4.84
C ARG A 180 11.50 6.11 4.40
N GLN A 181 10.49 5.91 5.23
CA GLN A 181 9.29 5.17 4.84
C GLN A 181 8.54 5.92 3.74
N ARG A 182 8.04 5.20 2.75
CA ARG A 182 7.37 5.78 1.57
C ARG A 182 6.01 5.14 1.33
N HIS A 183 5.16 5.90 0.65
CA HIS A 183 3.91 5.40 0.08
C HIS A 183 3.95 5.48 -1.45
N ALA A 184 3.32 4.50 -2.11
CA ALA A 184 2.93 4.63 -3.50
C ALA A 184 1.86 5.72 -3.62
N LEU A 185 2.09 6.71 -4.48
CA LEU A 185 1.14 7.79 -4.73
C LEU A 185 0.07 7.28 -5.70
N THR A 186 -1.15 7.18 -5.24
CA THR A 186 -2.25 6.57 -5.99
C THR A 186 -3.55 7.35 -5.79
N SER A 187 -4.43 7.24 -6.78
CA SER A 187 -5.83 7.63 -6.70
C SER A 187 -6.71 6.42 -7.04
N LYS A 188 -7.89 6.36 -6.47
CA LYS A 188 -8.86 5.30 -6.73
C LYS A 188 -10.04 5.84 -7.51
N VAL A 189 -10.45 5.08 -8.53
CA VAL A 189 -11.65 5.30 -9.32
C VAL A 189 -12.62 4.15 -9.02
N THR A 190 -13.88 4.46 -8.80
CA THR A 190 -14.95 3.47 -8.61
C THR A 190 -16.13 3.88 -9.46
N VAL A 191 -16.63 2.95 -10.26
CA VAL A 191 -17.78 3.17 -11.14
C VAL A 191 -18.87 2.17 -10.81
N ALA A 192 -20.09 2.65 -10.61
CA ALA A 192 -21.25 1.82 -10.33
C ALA A 192 -22.17 1.76 -11.56
N TYR A 193 -22.63 0.56 -11.86
CA TYR A 193 -23.58 0.21 -12.90
C TYR A 193 -24.80 -0.47 -12.28
N SER A 194 -25.87 -0.65 -13.06
CA SER A 194 -27.06 -1.40 -12.63
C SER A 194 -26.76 -2.88 -12.35
N ASP A 195 -25.82 -3.44 -13.08
CA ASP A 195 -25.43 -4.85 -13.03
C ASP A 195 -23.99 -5.02 -13.57
N SER A 196 -23.48 -6.24 -13.53
CA SER A 196 -22.17 -6.59 -14.10
C SER A 196 -22.27 -6.85 -15.61
N PHE A 197 -22.62 -5.82 -16.39
CA PHE A 197 -22.87 -5.88 -17.84
C PHE A 197 -21.78 -6.62 -18.63
N TRP A 198 -20.52 -6.51 -18.24
CA TRP A 198 -19.37 -7.17 -18.87
C TRP A 198 -19.46 -8.70 -18.84
N ALA A 199 -20.25 -9.27 -17.94
CA ALA A 199 -20.44 -10.71 -17.84
C ALA A 199 -21.22 -11.28 -19.06
N ALA A 200 -22.05 -10.47 -19.71
CA ALA A 200 -22.77 -10.87 -20.93
C ALA A 200 -21.81 -11.20 -22.09
N ASP A 201 -20.63 -10.56 -22.11
CA ASP A 201 -19.57 -10.84 -23.09
C ASP A 201 -18.52 -11.84 -22.58
N GLY A 202 -18.81 -12.55 -21.50
CA GLY A 202 -17.91 -13.55 -20.90
C GLY A 202 -16.70 -12.95 -20.19
N LEU A 203 -16.72 -11.66 -19.87
CA LEU A 203 -15.64 -10.96 -19.16
C LEU A 203 -15.88 -11.00 -17.65
N ASN A 204 -14.81 -10.95 -16.88
CA ASN A 204 -14.84 -10.98 -15.41
C ASN A 204 -14.68 -9.60 -14.75
N GLY A 205 -14.63 -8.52 -15.52
CA GLY A 205 -14.42 -7.15 -15.04
C GLY A 205 -12.98 -6.83 -14.63
N THR A 206 -12.04 -7.75 -14.80
CA THR A 206 -10.62 -7.49 -14.61
C THR A 206 -9.98 -7.10 -15.94
N ALA A 207 -9.30 -5.97 -15.95
CA ALA A 207 -8.49 -5.50 -17.06
C ALA A 207 -7.16 -4.96 -16.53
N TYR A 208 -6.11 -5.07 -17.34
CA TYR A 208 -4.80 -4.49 -17.09
C TYR A 208 -4.46 -3.53 -18.22
N ALA A 209 -4.04 -2.32 -17.89
CA ALA A 209 -3.79 -1.27 -18.88
C ALA A 209 -2.34 -0.76 -18.79
N GLU A 210 -1.62 -0.87 -19.91
CA GLU A 210 -0.26 -0.35 -20.04
C GLU A 210 -0.25 1.16 -20.30
N VAL A 211 -1.29 1.68 -20.90
CA VAL A 211 -1.46 3.10 -21.25
C VAL A 211 -2.76 3.65 -20.68
N GLY A 212 -2.92 4.98 -20.72
CA GLY A 212 -4.12 5.65 -20.19
C GLY A 212 -3.94 6.11 -18.75
N MET A 213 -5.04 6.38 -18.05
CA MET A 213 -5.04 6.83 -16.64
C MET A 213 -5.05 5.64 -15.67
N LEU A 214 -5.77 4.57 -16.01
CA LEU A 214 -5.97 3.41 -15.13
C LEU A 214 -4.84 2.39 -15.30
N GLY A 215 -4.39 1.79 -14.18
CA GLY A 215 -3.45 0.67 -14.20
C GLY A 215 -4.14 -0.66 -14.45
N GLY A 216 -5.36 -0.77 -13.96
CA GLY A 216 -6.20 -1.94 -14.12
C GLY A 216 -7.51 -1.81 -13.36
N THR A 217 -8.44 -2.71 -13.65
CA THR A 217 -9.77 -2.76 -13.02
C THR A 217 -9.99 -4.10 -12.35
N TRP A 218 -10.89 -4.12 -11.37
CA TRP A 218 -11.44 -5.34 -10.76
C TRP A 218 -12.87 -5.12 -10.30
N VAL A 219 -13.62 -6.19 -10.16
CA VAL A 219 -14.96 -6.17 -9.57
C VAL A 219 -14.86 -6.02 -8.06
N GLN A 220 -15.35 -4.91 -7.53
CA GLN A 220 -15.43 -4.69 -6.08
C GLN A 220 -16.62 -5.45 -5.48
N ARG A 221 -17.75 -5.44 -6.17
CA ARG A 221 -18.97 -6.22 -5.97
C ARG A 221 -19.81 -6.16 -7.26
N ASP A 222 -20.92 -6.88 -7.29
CA ASP A 222 -21.81 -6.86 -8.46
C ASP A 222 -22.14 -5.44 -8.88
N GLY A 223 -22.01 -5.16 -10.18
CA GLY A 223 -22.22 -3.83 -10.78
C GLY A 223 -21.19 -2.77 -10.40
N ILE A 224 -20.13 -3.08 -9.61
CA ILE A 224 -19.15 -2.09 -9.19
C ILE A 224 -17.74 -2.46 -9.65
N LEU A 225 -17.19 -1.68 -10.57
CA LEU A 225 -15.79 -1.70 -10.95
C LEU A 225 -14.97 -0.73 -10.09
N SER A 226 -13.82 -1.19 -9.63
CA SER A 226 -12.78 -0.35 -9.04
C SER A 226 -11.53 -0.38 -9.89
N ALA A 227 -10.79 0.72 -9.88
CA ALA A 227 -9.53 0.87 -10.57
C ALA A 227 -8.57 1.73 -9.74
N LEU A 228 -7.27 1.54 -9.95
CA LEU A 228 -6.23 2.38 -9.38
C LEU A 228 -5.48 3.12 -10.48
N VAL A 229 -5.08 4.35 -10.15
CA VAL A 229 -4.22 5.17 -10.99
C VAL A 229 -2.78 4.99 -10.50
N PRO A 230 -1.87 4.40 -11.30
CA PRO A 230 -0.50 4.14 -10.87
C PRO A 230 0.29 5.42 -10.54
N PRO A 231 1.36 5.33 -9.75
CA PRO A 231 2.20 6.46 -9.40
C PRO A 231 2.72 7.27 -10.59
N GLU A 232 3.09 6.59 -11.67
CA GLU A 232 3.63 7.19 -12.89
C GLU A 232 2.62 8.09 -13.62
N ARG A 233 1.33 7.84 -13.43
CA ARG A 233 0.22 8.55 -14.10
C ARG A 233 -0.39 9.65 -13.23
N GLN A 234 0.03 9.76 -11.94
CA GLN A 234 -0.57 10.69 -10.98
C GLN A 234 -0.45 12.15 -11.41
N SER A 235 0.67 12.59 -11.95
CA SER A 235 0.86 13.99 -12.36
C SER A 235 -0.16 14.40 -13.42
N THR A 236 -0.35 13.57 -14.45
CA THR A 236 -1.35 13.80 -15.51
C THR A 236 -2.77 13.72 -14.93
N PHE A 237 -3.05 12.70 -14.12
CA PHE A 237 -4.37 12.51 -13.49
C PHE A 237 -4.77 13.71 -12.62
N GLN A 238 -3.84 14.25 -11.83
CA GLN A 238 -4.11 15.40 -10.97
C GLN A 238 -4.27 16.71 -11.75
N ALA A 239 -3.58 16.87 -12.89
CA ALA A 239 -3.64 18.06 -13.74
C ALA A 239 -4.85 18.09 -14.68
N THR A 240 -5.52 16.95 -14.90
CA THR A 240 -6.66 16.84 -15.80
C THR A 240 -7.93 17.41 -15.15
N SER A 241 -8.68 18.24 -15.90
CA SER A 241 -9.95 18.79 -15.40
C SER A 241 -10.98 17.68 -15.14
N PRO A 242 -11.94 17.87 -14.22
CA PRO A 242 -12.93 16.85 -13.88
C PRO A 242 -13.70 16.32 -15.11
N GLU A 243 -14.12 17.20 -16.00
CA GLU A 243 -14.91 16.85 -17.19
C GLU A 243 -14.08 16.03 -18.19
N ARG A 244 -12.84 16.45 -18.43
CA ARG A 244 -11.94 15.74 -19.32
C ARG A 244 -11.53 14.40 -18.70
N LEU A 245 -11.25 14.37 -17.40
CA LEU A 245 -10.91 13.14 -16.69
C LEU A 245 -12.04 12.11 -16.79
N GLN A 246 -13.29 12.55 -16.57
CA GLN A 246 -14.45 11.66 -16.72
C GLN A 246 -14.54 11.09 -18.13
N ALA A 247 -14.35 11.92 -19.17
CA ALA A 247 -14.39 11.47 -20.56
C ALA A 247 -13.29 10.43 -20.84
N GLU A 248 -12.04 10.71 -20.46
CA GLU A 248 -10.91 9.81 -20.66
C GLU A 248 -11.09 8.48 -19.91
N LEU A 249 -11.61 8.51 -18.67
CA LEU A 249 -11.90 7.29 -17.90
C LEU A 249 -12.97 6.42 -18.59
N PHE A 250 -14.03 7.02 -19.12
CA PHE A 250 -15.03 6.27 -19.86
C PHE A 250 -14.53 5.76 -21.21
N ASP A 251 -13.64 6.48 -21.90
CA ASP A 251 -13.00 5.99 -23.13
C ASP A 251 -12.16 4.75 -22.84
N GLU A 252 -11.42 4.73 -21.73
CA GLU A 252 -10.63 3.56 -21.31
C GLU A 252 -11.52 2.36 -20.94
N LEU A 253 -12.58 2.60 -20.16
CA LEU A 253 -13.51 1.54 -19.75
C LEU A 253 -14.29 0.99 -20.96
N GLU A 254 -14.71 1.84 -21.90
CA GLU A 254 -15.35 1.40 -23.15
C GLU A 254 -14.39 0.57 -24.01
N SER A 255 -13.13 0.96 -24.09
CA SER A 255 -12.11 0.16 -24.80
C SER A 255 -11.92 -1.23 -24.20
N ALA A 256 -12.08 -1.37 -22.87
CA ALA A 256 -11.90 -2.64 -22.16
C ALA A 256 -13.16 -3.52 -22.15
N PHE A 257 -14.36 -2.91 -22.03
CA PHE A 257 -15.60 -3.61 -21.71
C PHE A 257 -16.75 -3.32 -22.68
N GLY A 258 -16.50 -2.54 -23.72
CA GLY A 258 -17.52 -2.18 -24.73
C GLY A 258 -18.39 -0.98 -24.34
N PRO A 259 -19.34 -0.60 -25.22
CA PRO A 259 -20.06 0.67 -25.12
C PRO A 259 -20.92 0.83 -23.86
N HIS A 260 -21.38 -0.26 -23.27
CA HIS A 260 -22.14 -0.24 -22.01
C HIS A 260 -21.36 0.30 -20.81
N ALA A 261 -20.03 0.43 -20.92
CA ALA A 261 -19.22 1.12 -19.92
C ALA A 261 -19.62 2.58 -19.71
N ARG A 262 -20.32 3.20 -20.66
CA ARG A 262 -20.85 4.58 -20.55
C ARG A 262 -22.19 4.66 -19.81
N ASP A 263 -22.88 3.56 -19.56
CA ASP A 263 -24.19 3.50 -18.91
C ASP A 263 -24.06 3.55 -17.36
N ALA A 264 -22.98 4.13 -16.88
CA ALA A 264 -22.67 4.22 -15.45
C ALA A 264 -23.69 5.07 -14.68
N GLN A 265 -24.14 4.56 -13.53
CA GLN A 265 -25.01 5.29 -12.59
C GLN A 265 -24.23 6.31 -11.76
N SER A 266 -22.98 6.04 -11.46
CA SER A 266 -22.11 6.96 -10.73
C SER A 266 -20.62 6.69 -10.97
N LEU A 267 -19.83 7.75 -10.86
CA LEU A 267 -18.37 7.73 -10.88
C LEU A 267 -17.86 8.43 -9.63
N ALA A 268 -17.04 7.75 -8.85
CA ALA A 268 -16.37 8.31 -7.68
C ALA A 268 -14.85 8.29 -7.89
N VAL A 269 -14.20 9.41 -7.59
CA VAL A 269 -12.75 9.56 -7.63
C VAL A 269 -12.23 9.95 -6.26
N ARG A 270 -11.28 9.17 -5.73
CA ARG A 270 -10.57 9.48 -4.49
C ARG A 270 -9.10 9.73 -4.78
N ARG A 271 -8.65 10.98 -4.54
CA ARG A 271 -7.29 11.45 -4.82
C ARG A 271 -6.39 11.28 -3.57
N TRP A 272 -6.16 10.02 -3.17
CA TRP A 272 -5.38 9.69 -1.97
C TRP A 272 -3.96 10.27 -2.00
N ALA A 273 -3.36 10.38 -3.18
CA ALA A 273 -2.02 10.96 -3.37
C ALA A 273 -1.91 12.41 -2.89
N THR A 274 -3.03 13.15 -2.89
CA THR A 274 -3.07 14.59 -2.50
C THR A 274 -3.90 14.84 -1.26
N ASP A 275 -4.50 13.81 -0.66
CA ASP A 275 -5.19 13.94 0.61
C ASP A 275 -4.17 14.22 1.73
N PRO A 276 -4.30 15.33 2.49
CA PRO A 276 -3.27 15.74 3.45
C PRO A 276 -3.12 14.80 4.65
N PHE A 277 -4.07 13.89 4.88
CA PHE A 277 -4.07 12.94 5.99
C PHE A 277 -3.66 11.52 5.57
N THR A 278 -3.47 11.28 4.26
CA THR A 278 -3.02 9.99 3.72
C THR A 278 -1.74 10.11 2.90
N LEU A 279 -1.65 11.06 1.98
CA LEU A 279 -0.50 11.31 1.08
C LEU A 279 0.04 10.02 0.46
N GLY A 280 -0.86 9.17 -0.03
CA GLY A 280 -0.49 7.90 -0.66
C GLY A 280 -1.53 6.81 -0.47
N TYR A 281 -1.14 5.57 -0.77
CA TYR A 281 -2.01 4.41 -0.77
C TYR A 281 -1.47 3.29 0.14
N ILE A 282 -0.35 2.69 -0.25
CA ILE A 282 0.32 1.62 0.50
C ILE A 282 1.81 1.90 0.61
N THR A 283 2.47 1.24 1.55
CA THR A 283 3.93 1.28 1.68
C THR A 283 4.59 0.82 0.38
N SER A 284 5.54 1.61 -0.07
CA SER A 284 6.34 1.36 -1.27
C SER A 284 7.82 1.37 -0.90
N TRP A 285 8.56 0.37 -1.36
CA TRP A 285 9.96 0.17 -1.06
C TRP A 285 10.76 0.17 -2.35
N ARG A 286 11.54 1.21 -2.59
CA ARG A 286 12.45 1.30 -3.73
C ARG A 286 13.76 0.60 -3.43
N PRO A 287 14.58 0.30 -4.44
CA PRO A 287 15.93 -0.20 -4.21
C PRO A 287 16.70 0.65 -3.19
N GLY A 288 17.18 0.00 -2.14
CA GLY A 288 17.87 0.62 -0.99
C GLY A 288 16.98 1.09 0.16
N ASP A 289 15.66 1.06 0.03
CA ASP A 289 14.76 1.55 1.09
C ASP A 289 14.65 0.58 2.26
N VAL A 290 14.66 -0.76 2.04
CA VAL A 290 14.56 -1.75 3.12
C VAL A 290 15.74 -1.62 4.07
N MET A 291 16.96 -1.58 3.53
CA MET A 291 18.17 -1.37 4.31
C MET A 291 18.23 0.04 4.90
N GLY A 292 17.71 1.04 4.17
CA GLY A 292 17.71 2.43 4.59
C GLY A 292 16.77 2.73 5.75
N VAL A 293 15.59 2.11 5.79
CA VAL A 293 14.66 2.17 6.95
C VAL A 293 15.23 1.35 8.12
N GLY A 294 15.82 0.20 7.80
CA GLY A 294 16.58 -0.64 8.72
C GLY A 294 15.75 -1.34 9.78
N PRO A 295 16.44 -2.00 10.77
CA PRO A 295 15.80 -2.81 11.80
C PRO A 295 14.92 -2.04 12.79
N LEU A 296 14.90 -0.70 12.70
CA LEU A 296 13.99 0.12 13.49
C LEU A 296 12.55 0.13 12.93
N HIS A 297 12.32 -0.43 11.73
CA HIS A 297 10.98 -0.54 11.15
C HIS A 297 10.03 -1.28 12.12
N GLY A 298 8.89 -0.67 12.42
CA GLY A 298 7.90 -1.23 13.33
C GLY A 298 8.26 -1.25 14.81
N THR A 299 9.50 -0.88 15.20
CA THR A 299 9.91 -0.85 16.61
C THR A 299 9.42 0.41 17.31
N HIS A 300 9.47 0.43 18.63
CA HIS A 300 9.03 1.55 19.47
C HIS A 300 10.21 2.27 20.10
N GLU A 301 10.05 3.56 20.41
CA GLU A 301 10.96 4.35 21.22
C GLU A 301 10.17 5.05 22.32
N PRO A 302 9.96 4.36 23.46
CA PRO A 302 9.09 4.88 24.50
C PRO A 302 9.51 6.28 25.01
N PRO A 303 8.52 7.16 25.28
CA PRO A 303 7.08 6.94 25.33
C PRO A 303 6.36 7.05 23.97
N PHE A 304 7.08 7.04 22.85
CA PHE A 304 6.55 7.06 21.50
C PHE A 304 6.47 5.66 20.91
N TYR A 305 5.28 5.26 20.51
CA TYR A 305 4.98 3.97 19.88
C TYR A 305 4.43 4.19 18.48
N VAL A 306 4.66 3.24 17.60
CA VAL A 306 4.13 3.28 16.23
C VAL A 306 3.28 2.05 15.97
N ALA A 307 2.22 2.25 15.20
CA ALA A 307 1.36 1.19 14.69
C ALA A 307 0.76 1.61 13.34
N GLY A 308 0.09 0.70 12.69
CA GLY A 308 -0.46 0.90 11.35
C GLY A 308 0.15 -0.08 10.37
N SER A 309 -0.46 -0.24 9.20
CA SER A 309 0.03 -1.13 8.15
C SER A 309 1.43 -0.76 7.65
N ASP A 310 1.81 0.52 7.74
CA ASP A 310 3.14 1.02 7.36
C ASP A 310 4.27 0.52 8.27
N GLN A 311 3.93 0.06 9.46
CA GLN A 311 4.87 -0.44 10.46
C GLN A 311 4.97 -1.97 10.44
N TRP A 312 4.42 -2.59 9.41
CA TRP A 312 4.49 -4.03 9.14
C TRP A 312 5.11 -4.27 7.75
N VAL A 313 5.12 -5.52 7.34
CA VAL A 313 5.78 -5.96 6.09
C VAL A 313 5.15 -5.33 4.85
N CYS A 314 3.83 -5.19 4.85
CA CYS A 314 3.05 -4.68 3.71
C CYS A 314 1.74 -4.02 4.16
N GLY A 315 1.15 -3.22 3.27
CA GLY A 315 0.05 -2.29 3.51
C GLY A 315 -1.34 -2.92 3.67
N TYR A 316 -1.48 -4.06 4.34
CA TYR A 316 -2.78 -4.71 4.59
C TYR A 316 -3.37 -4.37 5.96
N MET A 317 -4.69 -4.49 6.10
CA MET A 317 -5.40 -4.30 7.38
C MET A 317 -4.88 -5.24 8.47
N GLU A 318 -4.45 -6.45 8.12
CA GLU A 318 -3.82 -7.40 9.05
C GLU A 318 -2.60 -6.78 9.74
N GLY A 319 -1.75 -6.07 9.00
CA GLY A 319 -0.61 -5.34 9.57
C GLY A 319 -1.03 -4.26 10.56
N ALA A 320 -2.09 -3.52 10.27
CA ALA A 320 -2.61 -2.51 11.18
C ALA A 320 -3.14 -3.13 12.48
N VAL A 321 -3.84 -4.27 12.40
CA VAL A 321 -4.33 -4.99 13.59
C VAL A 321 -3.18 -5.55 14.43
N ARG A 322 -2.21 -6.22 13.80
CA ARG A 322 -1.04 -6.80 14.49
C ARG A 322 -0.23 -5.73 15.22
N THR A 323 0.15 -4.69 14.49
CA THR A 323 0.99 -3.62 15.06
C THR A 323 0.23 -2.79 16.10
N GLY A 324 -1.07 -2.55 15.91
CA GLY A 324 -1.91 -1.87 16.90
C GLY A 324 -1.98 -2.62 18.22
N ARG A 325 -2.20 -3.95 18.18
CA ARG A 325 -2.20 -4.81 19.38
C ARG A 325 -0.83 -4.86 20.06
N ALA A 326 0.24 -4.97 19.29
CA ALA A 326 1.60 -5.01 19.81
C ALA A 326 1.97 -3.68 20.50
N ALA A 327 1.69 -2.54 19.85
CA ALA A 327 1.95 -1.22 20.42
C ALA A 327 1.16 -0.96 21.70
N ALA A 328 -0.12 -1.34 21.73
CA ALA A 328 -0.94 -1.22 22.94
C ALA A 328 -0.41 -2.07 24.09
N ALA A 329 -0.03 -3.33 23.84
CA ALA A 329 0.56 -4.21 24.83
C ALA A 329 1.89 -3.65 25.37
N ALA A 330 2.77 -3.16 24.50
CA ALA A 330 4.05 -2.58 24.87
C ALA A 330 3.87 -1.28 25.71
N ALA A 331 2.96 -0.40 25.33
CA ALA A 331 2.67 0.81 26.09
C ALA A 331 2.11 0.52 27.49
N LEU A 332 1.22 -0.47 27.61
CA LEU A 332 0.66 -0.88 28.92
C LEU A 332 1.70 -1.57 29.83
N ALA A 333 2.68 -2.28 29.27
CA ALA A 333 3.73 -2.92 30.03
C ALA A 333 4.68 -1.92 30.70
N GLN A 334 4.89 -0.76 30.10
CA GLN A 334 5.75 0.29 30.67
C GLN A 334 5.04 1.16 31.73
N GLY A 335 3.71 1.19 31.74
CA GLY A 335 2.94 1.93 32.74
C GLY A 335 2.75 1.20 34.07
N ARG A 336 3.36 0.02 34.21
CA ARG A 336 3.39 -0.78 35.45
C ARG A 336 4.76 -0.69 36.10
#